data_345a5572e060484ddb36d0bed03969a4
#
_entry.id   345a5572e060484ddb36d0bed03969a4
#
_cell.length_a   1.000
_cell.length_b   1.000
_cell.length_c   1.000
_cell.angle_alpha   90.00
_cell.angle_beta   90.00
_cell.angle_gamma   90.00
#
_symmetry.space_group_name_H-M   'P 1'
#
loop_
_entity.id
_entity.type
_entity.pdbx_description
1 polymer ?
#
loop_
_entity_poly.entity_id
_entity_poly.type
_entity_poly.pdbx_seq_one_letter_code
_entity_poly.pdbx_strand_id
1 'polypeptide(L)'
;MTRHREVGIIKSLVLGAVFAAALALPANAQDNPGELELPADAQGKKLALSGTAVLTTDYIFRGISNTDENPAVQASFDAAYGIVYAGVWGSNTDFGDGIELDYYAGIKPVWNSLTFDIGGLYYTFPGFNSIDYFELKTGVGWTGGNWSLGVVNYWSPDNFGLGVESNATEGGVGYAFGGKLFNFFSPSISGLFGYQSYQDVNADYAYWNAGLTLGFLERWSADIRYWDTDYSDADCAFNSGGPGNCDARVVGTVKATF
;
A
#
# COMPACT_ATOMS: atom_id res chain seq x y z
N MET A 1 -68.42 -2.61 -17.20
CA MET A 1 -67.19 -3.50 -17.29
C MET A 1 -65.97 -2.63 -17.65
N THR A 2 -65.32 -2.08 -16.67
CA THR A 2 -64.18 -1.20 -16.81
C THR A 2 -62.98 -1.90 -16.18
N ARG A 3 -62.03 -2.34 -17.03
CA ARG A 3 -60.73 -2.92 -16.60
C ARG A 3 -59.77 -1.77 -16.24
N HIS A 4 -59.46 -1.65 -14.97
CA HIS A 4 -58.30 -0.88 -14.51
C HIS A 4 -57.02 -1.61 -14.93
N ARG A 5 -56.16 -0.93 -15.71
CA ARG A 5 -54.76 -1.31 -15.92
C ARG A 5 -53.96 -0.73 -14.77
N GLU A 6 -53.41 -1.60 -13.95
CA GLU A 6 -52.36 -1.21 -13.00
C GLU A 6 -51.06 -0.91 -13.75
N VAL A 7 -50.58 0.30 -13.63
CA VAL A 7 -49.27 0.72 -14.10
C VAL A 7 -48.29 0.30 -13.04
N GLY A 8 -47.48 -0.74 -13.30
CA GLY A 8 -46.42 -1.18 -12.44
C GLY A 8 -45.29 -0.14 -12.42
N ILE A 9 -45.11 0.48 -11.26
CA ILE A 9 -43.94 1.35 -10.99
C ILE A 9 -42.71 0.46 -10.86
N ILE A 10 -41.87 0.47 -11.87
CA ILE A 10 -40.51 -0.12 -11.81
C ILE A 10 -39.72 0.77 -10.87
N LYS A 11 -39.53 0.33 -9.63
CA LYS A 11 -38.54 0.89 -8.71
C LYS A 11 -37.19 0.50 -9.24
N SER A 12 -36.51 1.45 -9.90
CA SER A 12 -35.10 1.37 -10.17
C SER A 12 -34.37 1.33 -8.82
N LEU A 13 -33.90 0.17 -8.41
CA LEU A 13 -32.91 0.02 -7.38
C LEU A 13 -31.60 0.61 -7.96
N VAL A 14 -31.31 1.83 -7.56
CA VAL A 14 -29.95 2.36 -7.65
C VAL A 14 -29.12 1.54 -6.64
N LEU A 15 -28.46 0.52 -7.14
CA LEU A 15 -27.44 -0.19 -6.38
C LEU A 15 -26.28 0.78 -6.24
N GLY A 16 -26.25 1.54 -5.14
CA GLY A 16 -25.08 2.28 -4.75
C GLY A 16 -23.97 1.27 -4.50
N ALA A 17 -22.96 1.27 -5.37
CA ALA A 17 -21.71 0.58 -5.12
C ALA A 17 -21.10 1.23 -3.87
N VAL A 18 -21.34 0.63 -2.72
CA VAL A 18 -20.55 0.88 -1.52
C VAL A 18 -19.19 0.25 -1.83
N PHE A 19 -18.23 1.08 -2.25
CA PHE A 19 -16.83 0.70 -2.20
C PHE A 19 -16.53 0.37 -0.73
N ALA A 20 -16.56 -0.91 -0.39
CA ALA A 20 -15.93 -1.39 0.81
C ALA A 20 -14.44 -1.15 0.59
N ALA A 21 -13.93 -0.04 1.14
CA ALA A 21 -12.51 0.17 1.29
C ALA A 21 -12.00 -1.01 2.15
N ALA A 22 -11.57 -2.07 1.48
CA ALA A 22 -10.69 -3.04 2.11
C ALA A 22 -9.53 -2.24 2.66
N LEU A 23 -9.06 -2.61 3.85
CA LEU A 23 -7.92 -2.00 4.52
C LEU A 23 -6.85 -1.48 3.58
N ALA A 24 -7.10 -0.36 3.01
CA ALA A 24 -6.03 0.54 2.72
C ALA A 24 -5.74 1.24 4.06
N LEU A 25 -4.69 0.89 4.76
CA LEU A 25 -3.88 1.96 5.33
C LEU A 25 -3.87 3.04 4.26
N PRO A 26 -4.04 4.32 4.58
CA PRO A 26 -4.32 5.37 3.61
C PRO A 26 -3.47 5.12 2.38
N ALA A 27 -4.15 5.00 1.23
CA ALA A 27 -3.52 4.56 0.00
C ALA A 27 -2.18 5.26 -0.15
N ASN A 28 -1.12 4.56 0.21
CA ASN A 28 0.20 5.02 -0.09
C ASN A 28 0.25 4.99 -1.62
N ALA A 29 0.53 6.11 -2.24
CA ALA A 29 0.70 6.18 -3.67
C ALA A 29 1.88 5.30 -4.13
N GLN A 30 2.67 4.86 -3.18
CA GLN A 30 3.67 3.82 -3.32
C GLN A 30 3.13 2.56 -2.67
N ASP A 31 2.88 1.56 -3.52
CA ASP A 31 2.44 0.25 -3.06
C ASP A 31 3.57 -0.34 -2.24
N ASN A 32 3.37 -0.38 -0.92
CA ASN A 32 4.21 -1.20 -0.07
C ASN A 32 3.97 -2.65 -0.52
N PRO A 33 5.00 -3.42 -0.92
CA PRO A 33 4.82 -4.81 -1.35
C PRO A 33 3.95 -5.57 -0.33
N GLY A 34 2.85 -6.17 -0.78
CA GLY A 34 1.91 -6.87 0.09
C GLY A 34 0.72 -6.05 0.60
N GLU A 35 0.56 -4.79 0.20
CA GLU A 35 -0.70 -4.06 0.42
C GLU A 35 -1.66 -4.27 -0.76
N LEU A 36 -2.25 -5.46 -0.79
CA LEU A 36 -3.24 -5.85 -1.76
C LEU A 36 -4.59 -5.19 -1.45
N GLU A 37 -5.08 -4.34 -2.32
CA GLU A 37 -6.50 -3.97 -2.35
C GLU A 37 -7.30 -5.18 -2.87
N LEU A 38 -7.74 -6.07 -1.96
CA LEU A 38 -8.62 -7.15 -2.36
C LEU A 38 -9.92 -6.58 -2.91
N PRO A 39 -10.39 -7.01 -4.11
CA PRO A 39 -11.71 -6.69 -4.58
C PRO A 39 -12.75 -7.02 -3.51
N ALA A 40 -13.79 -6.20 -3.37
CA ALA A 40 -14.85 -6.38 -2.35
C ALA A 40 -15.54 -7.73 -2.42
N ASP A 41 -15.44 -8.45 -3.54
CA ASP A 41 -15.98 -9.77 -3.79
C ASP A 41 -15.00 -10.93 -3.53
N ALA A 42 -13.75 -10.66 -3.19
CA ALA A 42 -12.74 -11.69 -2.90
C ALA A 42 -13.08 -12.57 -1.69
N GLN A 43 -14.03 -12.16 -0.85
CA GLN A 43 -14.60 -13.00 0.21
C GLN A 43 -15.63 -14.02 -0.32
N GLY A 44 -16.09 -13.89 -1.56
CA GLY A 44 -16.80 -14.96 -2.29
C GLY A 44 -15.85 -16.08 -2.69
N LYS A 45 -16.38 -17.27 -2.99
CA LYS A 45 -15.60 -18.40 -3.51
C LYS A 45 -15.29 -18.27 -5.01
N LYS A 46 -14.94 -17.04 -5.47
CA LYS A 46 -14.54 -16.75 -6.85
C LYS A 46 -13.09 -16.29 -6.85
N LEU A 47 -12.36 -16.72 -7.85
CA LEU A 47 -11.01 -16.19 -8.11
C LEU A 47 -11.16 -14.75 -8.61
N ALA A 48 -10.55 -13.81 -7.91
CA ALA A 48 -10.37 -12.42 -8.32
C ALA A 48 -8.92 -12.22 -8.76
N LEU A 49 -8.73 -11.57 -9.88
CA LEU A 49 -7.41 -11.17 -10.39
C LEU A 49 -7.40 -9.66 -10.52
N SER A 50 -6.30 -9.04 -10.14
CA SER A 50 -6.06 -7.61 -10.28
C SER A 50 -4.59 -7.32 -10.60
N GLY A 51 -4.30 -6.10 -10.95
CA GLY A 51 -2.94 -5.64 -11.17
C GLY A 51 -2.88 -4.14 -11.07
N THR A 52 -1.70 -3.61 -10.79
CA THR A 52 -1.44 -2.18 -10.78
C THR A 52 -0.31 -1.81 -11.73
N ALA A 53 -0.33 -0.57 -12.20
CA ALA A 53 0.79 0.07 -12.87
C ALA A 53 0.95 1.46 -12.24
N VAL A 54 2.17 1.80 -11.81
CA VAL A 54 2.49 3.00 -11.06
C VAL A 54 3.65 3.73 -11.70
N LEU A 55 3.52 5.05 -11.80
CA LEU A 55 4.62 5.97 -12.09
C LEU A 55 4.77 6.90 -10.90
N THR A 56 5.93 6.94 -10.30
CA THR A 56 6.23 7.81 -9.16
C THR A 56 7.49 8.62 -9.41
N THR A 57 7.59 9.79 -8.83
CA THR A 57 8.80 10.64 -8.96
C THR A 57 9.97 10.12 -8.13
N ASP A 58 9.69 9.23 -7.17
CA ASP A 58 10.68 8.58 -6.31
C ASP A 58 10.06 7.32 -5.70
N TYR A 59 10.82 6.25 -5.49
CA TYR A 59 10.37 5.06 -4.76
C TYR A 59 10.82 5.16 -3.30
N ILE A 60 9.90 5.49 -2.39
CA ILE A 60 10.17 5.55 -0.96
C ILE A 60 9.73 4.26 -0.26
N PHE A 61 10.64 3.58 0.39
CA PHE A 61 10.36 2.44 1.24
C PHE A 61 10.66 2.80 2.69
N ARG A 62 9.64 2.84 3.55
CA ARG A 62 9.76 3.22 4.97
C ARG A 62 10.53 4.54 5.19
N GLY A 63 10.22 5.56 4.38
CA GLY A 63 10.84 6.88 4.47
C GLY A 63 12.15 7.04 3.72
N ILE A 64 12.74 5.96 3.19
CA ILE A 64 14.03 5.97 2.49
C ILE A 64 13.82 5.84 0.98
N SER A 65 14.50 6.66 0.18
CA SER A 65 14.50 6.54 -1.28
C SER A 65 15.27 5.29 -1.73
N ASN A 66 14.60 4.44 -2.52
CA ASN A 66 15.18 3.27 -3.17
C ASN A 66 15.59 3.54 -4.62
N THR A 67 15.42 4.77 -5.11
CA THR A 67 15.79 5.16 -6.48
C THR A 67 16.70 6.38 -6.54
N ASP A 68 17.39 6.72 -5.43
CA ASP A 68 18.26 7.90 -5.35
C ASP A 68 17.57 9.17 -5.87
N GLU A 69 16.31 9.38 -5.41
CA GLU A 69 15.44 10.51 -5.80
C GLU A 69 15.03 10.53 -7.29
N ASN A 70 15.21 9.43 -8.03
CA ASN A 70 14.84 9.32 -9.42
C ASN A 70 13.48 8.62 -9.60
N PRO A 71 12.82 8.85 -10.74
CA PRO A 71 11.52 8.23 -11.03
C PRO A 71 11.55 6.71 -11.03
N ALA A 72 10.46 6.11 -10.52
CA ALA A 72 10.24 4.69 -10.57
C ALA A 72 8.99 4.31 -11.39
N VAL A 73 9.09 3.13 -12.02
CA VAL A 73 7.98 2.41 -12.64
C VAL A 73 7.75 1.15 -11.83
N GLN A 74 6.54 0.99 -11.32
CA GLN A 74 6.18 -0.14 -10.46
C GLN A 74 4.95 -0.85 -11.02
N ALA A 75 4.85 -2.15 -10.77
CA ALA A 75 3.69 -2.93 -11.19
C ALA A 75 3.42 -4.07 -10.21
N SER A 76 2.15 -4.49 -10.10
CA SER A 76 1.78 -5.71 -9.40
C SER A 76 0.85 -6.59 -10.22
N PHE A 77 0.82 -7.87 -9.88
CA PHE A 77 -0.20 -8.81 -10.30
C PHE A 77 -0.63 -9.65 -9.11
N ASP A 78 -1.93 -9.72 -8.89
CA ASP A 78 -2.54 -10.21 -7.67
C ASP A 78 -3.63 -11.22 -7.96
N ALA A 79 -3.77 -12.22 -7.10
CA ALA A 79 -4.84 -13.20 -7.11
C ALA A 79 -5.41 -13.39 -5.70
N ALA A 80 -6.74 -13.44 -5.59
CA ALA A 80 -7.43 -13.69 -4.34
C ALA A 80 -8.54 -14.74 -4.50
N TYR A 81 -8.71 -15.58 -3.47
CA TYR A 81 -9.79 -16.56 -3.39
C TYR A 81 -10.29 -16.70 -1.95
N GLY A 82 -11.50 -16.23 -1.71
CA GLY A 82 -12.03 -16.14 -0.35
C GLY A 82 -11.21 -15.18 0.50
N ILE A 83 -10.60 -15.68 1.57
CA ILE A 83 -9.73 -14.89 2.44
C ILE A 83 -8.24 -15.00 2.08
N VAL A 84 -7.89 -15.88 1.14
CA VAL A 84 -6.49 -16.14 0.76
C VAL A 84 -6.10 -15.22 -0.39
N TYR A 85 -4.90 -14.69 -0.36
CA TYR A 85 -4.32 -13.91 -1.44
C TYR A 85 -2.88 -14.30 -1.72
N ALA A 86 -2.41 -14.03 -2.93
CA ALA A 86 -1.02 -14.07 -3.33
C ALA A 86 -0.77 -13.08 -4.46
N GLY A 87 0.45 -12.59 -4.58
CA GLY A 87 0.81 -11.69 -5.65
C GLY A 87 2.32 -11.57 -5.85
N VAL A 88 2.66 -10.79 -6.86
CA VAL A 88 4.01 -10.35 -7.17
C VAL A 88 3.98 -8.86 -7.46
N TRP A 89 4.97 -8.16 -6.95
CA TRP A 89 5.19 -6.74 -7.22
C TRP A 89 6.63 -6.54 -7.71
N GLY A 90 6.89 -5.45 -8.42
CA GLY A 90 8.22 -5.10 -8.84
C GLY A 90 8.39 -3.62 -9.14
N SER A 91 9.64 -3.17 -9.01
CA SER A 91 10.09 -1.78 -9.23
C SER A 91 11.51 -1.75 -9.78
N ASN A 92 11.86 -0.67 -10.46
CA ASN A 92 13.28 -0.32 -10.58
C ASN A 92 13.77 0.26 -9.24
N THR A 93 15.07 0.05 -8.96
CA THR A 93 15.81 0.58 -7.81
C THR A 93 17.12 1.19 -8.27
N ASP A 94 17.81 1.93 -7.40
CA ASP A 94 19.16 2.47 -7.67
C ASP A 94 20.29 1.62 -7.02
N PHE A 95 19.93 0.48 -6.45
CA PHE A 95 20.87 -0.46 -5.85
C PHE A 95 20.68 -1.87 -6.40
N GLY A 96 21.61 -2.77 -6.09
CA GLY A 96 21.65 -4.09 -6.69
C GLY A 96 21.87 -3.99 -8.20
N ASP A 97 21.14 -4.79 -8.99
CA ASP A 97 21.13 -4.69 -10.45
C ASP A 97 19.97 -3.84 -10.98
N GLY A 98 19.42 -2.96 -10.15
CA GLY A 98 18.41 -1.98 -10.53
C GLY A 98 16.98 -2.48 -10.57
N ILE A 99 16.67 -3.66 -10.02
CA ILE A 99 15.34 -4.27 -10.00
C ILE A 99 15.09 -4.93 -8.65
N GLU A 100 13.89 -4.68 -8.10
CA GLU A 100 13.30 -5.39 -6.96
C GLU A 100 12.07 -6.16 -7.43
N LEU A 101 11.94 -7.42 -7.00
CA LEU A 101 10.77 -8.27 -7.21
C LEU A 101 10.36 -8.92 -5.90
N ASP A 102 9.13 -8.69 -5.48
CA ASP A 102 8.58 -9.18 -4.23
C ASP A 102 7.45 -10.16 -4.46
N TYR A 103 7.51 -11.27 -3.75
CA TYR A 103 6.47 -12.29 -3.74
C TYR A 103 5.78 -12.28 -2.39
N TYR A 104 4.46 -12.30 -2.38
CA TYR A 104 3.70 -12.28 -1.15
C TYR A 104 2.49 -13.19 -1.20
N ALA A 105 2.11 -13.70 -0.03
CA ALA A 105 0.90 -14.47 0.16
C ALA A 105 0.41 -14.37 1.60
N GLY A 106 -0.91 -14.51 1.80
CA GLY A 106 -1.47 -14.41 3.14
C GLY A 106 -2.98 -14.66 3.19
N ILE A 107 -3.54 -14.30 4.32
CA ILE A 107 -4.98 -14.35 4.58
C ILE A 107 -5.48 -13.00 5.10
N LYS A 108 -6.64 -12.56 4.61
CA LYS A 108 -7.35 -11.34 5.04
C LYS A 108 -8.76 -11.65 5.52
N PRO A 109 -8.95 -12.21 6.74
CA PRO A 109 -10.28 -12.39 7.30
C PRO A 109 -10.90 -11.06 7.74
N VAL A 110 -12.19 -10.86 7.44
CA VAL A 110 -12.96 -9.68 7.83
C VAL A 110 -13.99 -10.06 8.90
N TRP A 111 -14.07 -9.25 9.94
CA TRP A 111 -15.06 -9.37 10.99
C TRP A 111 -15.69 -8.00 11.29
N ASN A 112 -16.94 -7.82 10.87
CA ASN A 112 -17.62 -6.51 10.90
C ASN A 112 -16.83 -5.44 10.13
N SER A 113 -16.44 -4.36 10.81
CA SER A 113 -15.62 -3.27 10.27
C SER A 113 -14.12 -3.48 10.46
N LEU A 114 -13.69 -4.64 10.97
CA LEU A 114 -12.29 -4.99 11.15
C LEU A 114 -11.84 -5.95 10.05
N THR A 115 -10.68 -5.68 9.51
CA THR A 115 -9.95 -6.63 8.66
C THR A 115 -8.63 -6.97 9.33
N PHE A 116 -8.28 -8.24 9.33
CA PHE A 116 -6.99 -8.73 9.78
C PHE A 116 -6.17 -9.12 8.55
N ASP A 117 -4.87 -8.94 8.60
CA ASP A 117 -3.95 -9.36 7.54
C ASP A 117 -2.79 -10.13 8.16
N ILE A 118 -2.61 -11.37 7.74
CA ILE A 118 -1.49 -12.21 8.15
C ILE A 118 -0.89 -12.81 6.89
N GLY A 119 0.36 -12.46 6.59
CA GLY A 119 1.02 -12.87 5.36
C GLY A 119 2.53 -12.92 5.47
N GLY A 120 3.17 -13.45 4.44
CA GLY A 120 4.61 -13.42 4.26
C GLY A 120 4.95 -12.66 2.99
N LEU A 121 6.06 -11.93 3.03
CA LEU A 121 6.65 -11.23 1.90
C LEU A 121 8.08 -11.73 1.73
N TYR A 122 8.48 -11.97 0.49
CA TYR A 122 9.84 -12.33 0.14
C TYR A 122 10.36 -11.35 -0.89
N TYR A 123 11.28 -10.51 -0.46
CA TYR A 123 11.93 -9.49 -1.27
C TYR A 123 13.11 -10.10 -1.99
N THR A 124 13.18 -9.88 -3.30
CA THR A 124 14.28 -10.38 -4.12
C THR A 124 14.86 -9.29 -4.99
N PHE A 125 16.19 -9.34 -5.15
CA PHE A 125 16.95 -8.39 -5.95
C PHE A 125 17.72 -9.19 -7.03
N PRO A 126 17.09 -9.47 -8.20
CA PRO A 126 17.68 -10.27 -9.27
C PRO A 126 19.07 -9.78 -9.67
N GLY A 127 20.04 -10.68 -9.67
CA GLY A 127 21.47 -10.34 -9.89
C GLY A 127 22.25 -10.00 -8.62
N PHE A 128 21.58 -9.67 -7.51
CA PHE A 128 22.20 -9.34 -6.23
C PHE A 128 21.55 -10.08 -5.05
N ASN A 129 21.37 -11.40 -5.20
CA ASN A 129 20.58 -12.24 -4.28
C ASN A 129 21.11 -12.33 -2.84
N SER A 130 22.28 -11.74 -2.55
CA SER A 130 22.83 -11.73 -1.18
C SER A 130 22.04 -10.84 -0.21
N ILE A 131 21.13 -10.02 -0.73
CA ILE A 131 20.26 -9.15 0.07
C ILE A 131 18.78 -9.56 0.02
N ASP A 132 18.47 -10.73 -0.56
CA ASP A 132 17.10 -11.26 -0.52
C ASP A 132 16.69 -11.58 0.92
N TYR A 133 15.47 -11.23 1.31
CA TYR A 133 15.00 -11.44 2.67
C TYR A 133 13.49 -11.66 2.77
N PHE A 134 13.06 -12.14 3.93
CA PHE A 134 11.66 -12.45 4.23
C PHE A 134 11.13 -11.57 5.35
N GLU A 135 9.86 -11.18 5.24
CA GLU A 135 9.09 -10.56 6.33
C GLU A 135 7.79 -11.30 6.60
N LEU A 136 7.47 -11.45 7.88
CA LEU A 136 6.14 -11.80 8.34
C LEU A 136 5.34 -10.52 8.58
N LYS A 137 4.22 -10.38 7.88
CA LYS A 137 3.28 -9.27 8.02
C LYS A 137 2.13 -9.65 8.93
N THR A 138 1.81 -8.80 9.89
CA THR A 138 0.59 -8.91 10.71
C THR A 138 -0.07 -7.55 10.84
N GLY A 139 -1.34 -7.45 10.52
CA GLY A 139 -2.05 -6.17 10.51
C GLY A 139 -3.50 -6.27 10.97
N VAL A 140 -4.01 -5.15 11.44
CA VAL A 140 -5.43 -4.93 11.71
C VAL A 140 -5.83 -3.53 11.28
N GLY A 141 -6.97 -3.43 10.65
CA GLY A 141 -7.54 -2.16 10.29
C GLY A 141 -9.04 -2.10 10.53
N TRP A 142 -9.51 -0.89 10.54
CA TRP A 142 -10.90 -0.56 10.76
C TRP A 142 -11.38 0.47 9.72
N THR A 143 -12.58 0.26 9.20
CA THR A 143 -13.24 1.23 8.33
C THR A 143 -14.62 1.58 8.89
N GLY A 144 -14.96 2.87 8.93
CA GLY A 144 -16.25 3.34 9.41
C GLY A 144 -16.60 4.73 8.90
N GLY A 145 -17.73 4.85 8.20
CA GLY A 145 -18.09 6.08 7.50
C GLY A 145 -17.04 6.42 6.43
N ASN A 146 -16.44 7.60 6.55
CA ASN A 146 -15.40 8.08 5.63
C ASN A 146 -13.97 7.87 6.19
N TRP A 147 -13.85 7.23 7.35
CA TRP A 147 -12.57 7.04 8.03
C TRP A 147 -12.01 5.64 7.81
N SER A 148 -10.71 5.56 7.70
CA SER A 148 -9.91 4.33 7.78
C SER A 148 -8.80 4.50 8.82
N LEU A 149 -8.55 3.44 9.59
CA LEU A 149 -7.48 3.36 10.57
C LEU A 149 -6.81 2.01 10.44
N GLY A 150 -5.51 1.93 10.67
CA GLY A 150 -4.83 0.65 10.65
C GLY A 150 -3.50 0.67 11.40
N VAL A 151 -3.09 -0.53 11.81
CA VAL A 151 -1.76 -0.81 12.33
C VAL A 151 -1.27 -2.09 11.67
N VAL A 152 -0.03 -2.07 11.21
CA VAL A 152 0.64 -3.22 10.62
C VAL A 152 2.03 -3.36 11.21
N ASN A 153 2.47 -4.59 11.36
CA ASN A 153 3.80 -4.94 11.79
C ASN A 153 4.44 -5.87 10.75
N TYR A 154 5.71 -5.64 10.45
CA TYR A 154 6.57 -6.45 9.60
C TYR A 154 7.76 -6.91 10.43
N TRP A 155 7.96 -8.20 10.54
CA TRP A 155 9.08 -8.80 11.25
C TRP A 155 9.94 -9.60 10.29
N SER A 156 11.24 -9.35 10.29
CA SER A 156 12.23 -10.11 9.53
C SER A 156 13.25 -10.75 10.47
N PRO A 157 13.50 -12.05 10.35
CA PRO A 157 14.57 -12.70 11.11
C PRO A 157 15.97 -12.36 10.58
N ASP A 158 16.06 -11.89 9.33
CA ASP A 158 17.32 -11.64 8.62
C ASP A 158 17.09 -10.53 7.57
N ASN A 159 17.16 -9.29 8.02
CA ASN A 159 16.91 -8.12 7.16
C ASN A 159 18.05 -7.91 6.17
N PHE A 160 17.72 -7.87 4.89
CA PHE A 160 18.68 -7.75 3.78
C PHE A 160 19.80 -8.80 3.79
N GLY A 161 19.57 -10.02 4.32
CA GLY A 161 20.59 -11.05 4.38
C GLY A 161 21.80 -10.72 5.27
N LEU A 162 21.66 -9.75 6.17
CA LEU A 162 22.74 -9.23 7.03
C LEU A 162 22.85 -9.97 8.37
N GLY A 163 22.00 -10.97 8.63
CA GLY A 163 21.92 -11.66 9.91
C GLY A 163 21.33 -10.80 11.03
N VAL A 164 20.60 -9.75 10.69
CA VAL A 164 20.01 -8.79 11.63
C VAL A 164 18.49 -8.95 11.65
N GLU A 165 17.94 -9.26 12.83
CA GLU A 165 16.49 -9.24 13.02
C GLU A 165 15.97 -7.80 12.98
N SER A 166 14.87 -7.58 12.28
CA SER A 166 14.25 -6.25 12.20
C SER A 166 12.75 -6.31 12.43
N ASN A 167 12.20 -5.16 12.83
CA ASN A 167 10.78 -4.99 13.09
C ASN A 167 10.33 -3.59 12.67
N ALA A 168 9.39 -3.51 11.72
CA ALA A 168 8.75 -2.27 11.35
C ALA A 168 7.30 -2.27 11.83
N THR A 169 6.88 -1.24 12.56
CA THR A 169 5.47 -1.06 12.95
C THR A 169 4.97 0.25 12.39
N GLU A 170 3.85 0.19 11.67
CA GLU A 170 3.22 1.34 11.04
C GLU A 170 1.80 1.54 11.55
N GLY A 171 1.42 2.78 11.82
CA GLY A 171 0.07 3.18 12.14
C GLY A 171 -0.40 4.28 11.20
N GLY A 172 -1.60 4.13 10.61
CA GLY A 172 -2.10 5.08 9.63
C GLY A 172 -3.55 5.47 9.83
N VAL A 173 -3.90 6.62 9.26
CA VAL A 173 -5.25 7.17 9.23
C VAL A 173 -5.57 7.73 7.84
N GLY A 174 -6.81 7.52 7.38
CA GLY A 174 -7.30 8.09 6.14
C GLY A 174 -8.70 8.67 6.31
N TYR A 175 -9.01 9.64 5.45
CA TYR A 175 -10.34 10.22 5.33
C TYR A 175 -10.71 10.45 3.86
N ALA A 176 -11.76 9.77 3.40
CA ALA A 176 -12.33 9.96 2.07
C ALA A 176 -13.40 11.06 2.11
N PHE A 177 -13.21 12.13 1.34
CA PHE A 177 -14.20 13.20 1.29
C PHE A 177 -15.45 12.71 0.54
N GLY A 178 -16.62 12.98 1.11
CA GLY A 178 -17.89 12.70 0.44
C GLY A 178 -18.09 13.59 -0.79
N GLY A 179 -18.52 12.97 -1.90
CA GLY A 179 -18.76 13.69 -3.16
C GLY A 179 -17.52 13.80 -4.06
N LYS A 180 -17.71 14.45 -5.21
CA LYS A 180 -16.66 14.62 -6.22
C LYS A 180 -16.26 16.08 -6.36
N LEU A 181 -14.97 16.36 -6.34
CA LEU A 181 -14.41 17.66 -6.71
C LEU A 181 -14.53 17.83 -8.24
N PHE A 182 -15.12 18.96 -8.68
CA PHE A 182 -15.42 19.24 -10.09
C PHE A 182 -16.25 18.13 -10.79
N ASN A 183 -17.08 17.38 -10.05
CA ASN A 183 -17.83 16.21 -10.54
C ASN A 183 -16.98 15.10 -11.17
N PHE A 184 -15.68 15.11 -10.97
CA PHE A 184 -14.73 14.19 -11.60
C PHE A 184 -13.83 13.49 -10.59
N PHE A 185 -13.17 14.23 -9.68
CA PHE A 185 -12.22 13.67 -8.75
C PHE A 185 -12.86 13.24 -7.43
N SER A 186 -12.45 12.09 -6.90
CA SER A 186 -12.78 11.60 -5.55
C SER A 186 -11.58 11.87 -4.64
N PRO A 187 -11.59 12.96 -3.84
CA PRO A 187 -10.45 13.32 -3.00
C PRO A 187 -10.43 12.52 -1.70
N SER A 188 -9.21 12.22 -1.22
CA SER A 188 -8.95 11.68 0.11
C SER A 188 -7.63 12.25 0.65
N ILE A 189 -7.51 12.31 1.97
CA ILE A 189 -6.26 12.61 2.66
C ILE A 189 -5.87 11.45 3.54
N SER A 190 -4.59 11.30 3.76
CA SER A 190 -4.06 10.21 4.60
C SER A 190 -2.69 10.55 5.18
N GLY A 191 -2.34 9.86 6.24
CA GLY A 191 -1.02 9.94 6.87
C GLY A 191 -0.69 8.66 7.61
N LEU A 192 0.61 8.41 7.71
CA LEU A 192 1.21 7.25 8.35
C LEU A 192 2.36 7.71 9.25
N PHE A 193 2.53 7.03 10.37
CA PHE A 193 3.73 7.06 11.20
C PHE A 193 4.25 5.63 11.35
N GLY A 194 5.53 5.42 11.11
CA GLY A 194 6.22 4.14 11.22
C GLY A 194 7.46 4.24 12.11
N TYR A 195 7.82 3.11 12.69
CA TYR A 195 9.06 2.94 13.45
C TYR A 195 9.72 1.63 13.02
N GLN A 196 10.96 1.73 12.54
CA GLN A 196 11.81 0.61 12.17
C GLN A 196 12.83 0.40 13.29
N SER A 197 12.94 -0.84 13.79
CA SER A 197 13.95 -1.24 14.76
C SER A 197 14.79 -2.42 14.28
N TYR A 198 16.02 -2.46 14.74
CA TYR A 198 16.99 -3.51 14.40
C TYR A 198 17.60 -4.09 15.67
N GLN A 199 17.59 -5.41 15.79
CA GLN A 199 18.17 -6.06 16.96
C GLN A 199 19.71 -5.96 16.92
N ASP A 200 20.31 -5.58 18.06
CA ASP A 200 21.74 -5.50 18.25
C ASP A 200 22.50 -4.52 17.32
N VAL A 201 21.76 -3.65 16.61
CA VAL A 201 22.31 -2.59 15.75
C VAL A 201 21.68 -1.26 16.14
N ASN A 202 22.47 -0.21 16.31
CA ASN A 202 21.97 1.12 16.63
C ASN A 202 21.62 1.87 15.33
N ALA A 203 20.54 1.43 14.66
CA ALA A 203 20.06 1.97 13.39
C ALA A 203 18.53 2.15 13.37
N ASP A 204 17.90 2.22 14.53
CA ASP A 204 16.45 2.45 14.66
C ASP A 204 16.08 3.85 14.21
N TYR A 205 14.93 3.98 13.55
CA TYR A 205 14.43 5.28 13.11
C TYR A 205 12.90 5.31 13.01
N ALA A 206 12.36 6.52 13.08
CA ALA A 206 10.98 6.82 12.78
C ALA A 206 10.85 7.45 11.39
N TYR A 207 9.71 7.21 10.75
CA TYR A 207 9.37 7.81 9.47
C TYR A 207 7.86 8.15 9.43
N TRP A 208 7.52 9.13 8.62
CA TRP A 208 6.11 9.53 8.49
C TRP A 208 5.82 10.09 7.11
N ASN A 209 4.54 10.07 6.78
CA ASN A 209 4.05 10.73 5.57
C ASN A 209 2.66 11.33 5.78
N ALA A 210 2.31 12.26 4.91
CA ALA A 210 0.96 12.77 4.75
C ALA A 210 0.73 13.20 3.29
N GLY A 211 -0.45 12.89 2.74
CA GLY A 211 -0.72 13.17 1.34
C GLY A 211 -2.19 13.39 1.01
N LEU A 212 -2.39 13.89 -0.21
CA LEU A 212 -3.67 14.07 -0.87
C LEU A 212 -3.72 13.14 -2.09
N THR A 213 -4.76 12.32 -2.14
CA THR A 213 -5.02 11.44 -3.29
C THR A 213 -6.29 11.90 -4.01
N LEU A 214 -6.26 11.91 -5.33
CA LEU A 214 -7.39 12.20 -6.21
C LEU A 214 -7.68 10.96 -7.07
N GLY A 215 -8.73 10.23 -6.75
CA GLY A 215 -9.24 9.14 -7.60
C GLY A 215 -10.01 9.71 -8.80
N PHE A 216 -9.87 9.12 -9.99
CA PHE A 216 -10.60 9.51 -11.20
C PHE A 216 -10.74 8.33 -12.18
N LEU A 217 -11.71 8.41 -13.09
CA LEU A 217 -11.99 7.38 -14.09
C LEU A 217 -12.09 5.94 -13.52
N GLU A 218 -12.57 5.82 -12.27
CA GLU A 218 -12.79 4.56 -11.53
C GLU A 218 -11.54 3.72 -11.22
N ARG A 219 -10.48 3.84 -12.03
CA ARG A 219 -9.28 2.98 -11.98
C ARG A 219 -7.97 3.76 -11.86
N TRP A 220 -8.04 5.07 -11.84
CA TRP A 220 -6.85 5.92 -11.79
C TRP A 220 -6.83 6.73 -10.51
N SER A 221 -5.64 6.97 -9.99
CA SER A 221 -5.41 7.94 -8.94
C SER A 221 -4.14 8.74 -9.20
N ALA A 222 -4.14 9.99 -8.72
CA ALA A 222 -2.95 10.83 -8.61
C ALA A 222 -2.79 11.19 -7.13
N ASP A 223 -1.58 11.10 -6.62
CA ASP A 223 -1.23 11.41 -5.23
C ASP A 223 -0.07 12.40 -5.17
N ILE A 224 -0.12 13.27 -4.20
CA ILE A 224 0.99 14.12 -3.79
C ILE A 224 1.20 13.94 -2.29
N ARG A 225 2.41 13.54 -1.90
CA ARG A 225 2.70 13.09 -0.54
C ARG A 225 4.03 13.64 -0.04
N TYR A 226 4.01 14.19 1.16
CA TYR A 226 5.22 14.54 1.92
C TYR A 226 5.70 13.33 2.70
N TRP A 227 6.99 13.06 2.63
CA TRP A 227 7.71 12.04 3.39
C TRP A 227 8.85 12.64 4.18
N ASP A 228 9.16 12.04 5.32
CA ASP A 228 10.25 12.45 6.17
C ASP A 228 10.65 11.35 7.15
N THR A 229 11.85 11.43 7.70
CA THR A 229 12.39 10.51 8.70
C THR A 229 13.11 11.31 9.79
N ASP A 230 13.43 10.65 10.91
CA ASP A 230 14.29 11.22 11.96
C ASP A 230 15.77 10.76 11.83
N TYR A 231 16.15 10.11 10.73
CA TYR A 231 17.53 9.78 10.46
C TYR A 231 18.40 11.03 10.35
N SER A 232 19.64 10.96 10.93
CA SER A 232 20.68 11.93 10.60
C SER A 232 21.29 11.60 9.23
N ASP A 233 21.86 12.61 8.55
CA ASP A 233 22.57 12.42 7.27
C ASP A 233 23.64 11.32 7.34
N ALA A 234 24.32 11.19 8.49
CA ALA A 234 25.36 10.20 8.69
C ALA A 234 24.80 8.77 8.80
N ASP A 235 23.68 8.59 9.52
CA ASP A 235 23.00 7.30 9.67
C ASP A 235 22.32 6.92 8.35
N CYS A 236 21.74 7.88 7.65
CA CYS A 236 21.17 7.68 6.33
C CYS A 236 22.21 7.22 5.31
N ALA A 237 23.36 7.90 5.21
CA ALA A 237 24.44 7.52 4.30
C ALA A 237 24.97 6.11 4.56
N PHE A 238 25.02 5.70 5.83
CA PHE A 238 25.46 4.36 6.21
C PHE A 238 24.44 3.27 5.82
N ASN A 239 23.15 3.54 5.98
CA ASN A 239 22.08 2.55 5.78
C ASN A 239 21.53 2.51 4.34
N SER A 240 21.59 3.62 3.60
CA SER A 240 20.97 3.75 2.26
C SER A 240 21.97 4.02 1.14
N GLY A 241 23.25 4.19 1.46
CA GLY A 241 24.29 4.51 0.48
C GLY A 241 24.35 5.99 0.06
N GLY A 242 23.36 6.81 0.41
CA GLY A 242 23.30 8.24 0.08
C GLY A 242 22.76 9.08 1.24
N PRO A 243 23.42 10.18 1.65
CA PRO A 243 22.95 11.01 2.76
C PRO A 243 21.59 11.66 2.51
N GLY A 244 21.24 11.93 1.25
CA GLY A 244 19.97 12.54 0.86
C GLY A 244 18.78 11.59 0.80
N ASN A 245 19.00 10.28 0.79
CA ASN A 245 17.92 9.30 0.58
C ASN A 245 16.87 9.27 1.69
N CYS A 246 17.15 9.82 2.87
CA CYS A 246 16.23 9.91 4.00
C CYS A 246 15.67 11.31 4.24
N ASP A 247 16.05 12.29 3.42
CA ASP A 247 15.63 13.69 3.58
C ASP A 247 14.14 13.87 3.32
N ALA A 248 13.60 14.89 3.96
CA ALA A 248 12.22 15.33 3.74
C ALA A 248 11.96 15.66 2.27
N ARG A 249 10.89 15.09 1.70
CA ARG A 249 10.58 15.29 0.27
C ARG A 249 9.09 15.21 -0.05
N VAL A 250 8.76 15.71 -1.23
CA VAL A 250 7.42 15.59 -1.80
C VAL A 250 7.48 14.66 -3.01
N VAL A 251 6.66 13.62 -2.98
CA VAL A 251 6.59 12.60 -4.03
C VAL A 251 5.24 12.73 -4.74
N GLY A 252 5.27 12.71 -6.08
CA GLY A 252 4.11 12.68 -6.94
C GLY A 252 3.96 11.31 -7.59
N THR A 253 2.76 10.72 -7.53
CA THR A 253 2.50 9.39 -8.06
C THR A 253 1.23 9.35 -8.89
N VAL A 254 1.23 8.58 -9.96
CA VAL A 254 0.03 8.22 -10.74
C VAL A 254 -0.07 6.70 -10.78
N LYS A 255 -1.23 6.18 -10.39
CA LYS A 255 -1.53 4.74 -10.37
C LYS A 255 -2.74 4.40 -11.23
N ALA A 256 -2.67 3.29 -11.94
CA ALA A 256 -3.79 2.63 -12.59
C ALA A 256 -4.01 1.23 -11.97
N THR A 257 -5.28 0.86 -11.74
CA THR A 257 -5.67 -0.47 -11.24
C THR A 257 -6.54 -1.18 -12.30
N PHE A 258 -6.33 -2.47 -12.51
CA PHE A 258 -7.01 -3.27 -13.55
C PHE A 258 -7.79 -4.43 -12.97
#